data_092ab56c3a01f51dfc9bb546224e23c9
#
_entry.id   092ab56c3a01f51dfc9bb546224e23c9
#
_cell.length_a   1.000
_cell.length_b   1.000
_cell.length_c   1.000
_cell.angle_alpha   90.00
_cell.angle_beta   90.00
_cell.angle_gamma   90.00
#
_symmetry.space_group_name_H-M   'P 1'
#
loop_
_entity.id
_entity.type
_entity.pdbx_description
1 polymer ?
#
loop_
_entity_poly.entity_id
_entity_poly.type
_entity_poly.pdbx_seq_one_letter_code
_entity_poly.pdbx_strand_id
1 'polypeptide(L)'
;VYKGALYENFVAEAFIKQKLGLFYYKKENSTLEEDFFVRSKSELLPVEVKSNNARSKSLSSLIKNENYSDIKNGIKFGDFNVGYVNNIYTFPYFCAFMIKAFVKKLD
;
A
#
# COMPACT_ATOMS: atom_id res chain seq x y z
N VAL A 1 5.31 -22.42 4.85
CA VAL A 1 4.48 -21.33 4.35
C VAL A 1 5.31 -20.08 4.15
N TYR A 2 5.17 -19.47 3.01
CA TYR A 2 5.90 -18.24 2.70
C TYR A 2 5.38 -17.08 3.54
N LYS A 3 6.25 -16.51 4.35
CA LYS A 3 5.92 -15.45 5.30
C LYS A 3 5.27 -14.23 4.65
N GLY A 4 5.79 -13.81 3.50
CA GLY A 4 5.26 -12.66 2.78
C GLY A 4 3.80 -12.82 2.39
N ALA A 5 3.43 -14.00 1.94
CA ALA A 5 2.04 -14.30 1.56
C ALA A 5 1.10 -14.22 2.76
N LEU A 6 1.55 -14.68 3.93
CA LEU A 6 0.75 -14.60 5.16
C LEU A 6 0.48 -13.15 5.56
N TYR A 7 1.50 -12.32 5.54
CA TYR A 7 1.37 -10.90 5.90
C TYR A 7 0.50 -10.14 4.90
N GLU A 8 0.68 -10.44 3.61
CA GLU A 8 -0.14 -9.83 2.56
C GLU A 8 -1.62 -10.19 2.73
N ASN A 9 -1.91 -11.46 2.98
CA ASN A 9 -3.28 -11.92 3.22
C ASN A 9 -3.89 -11.28 4.47
N PHE A 10 -3.11 -11.14 5.53
CA PHE A 10 -3.54 -10.48 6.75
C PHE A 10 -3.98 -9.04 6.47
N VAL A 11 -3.16 -8.28 5.76
CA VAL A 11 -3.47 -6.89 5.43
C VAL A 11 -4.68 -6.81 4.50
N ALA A 12 -4.73 -7.64 3.47
CA ALA A 12 -5.85 -7.68 2.53
C ALA A 12 -7.18 -7.98 3.24
N GLU A 13 -7.19 -8.96 4.14
CA GLU A 13 -8.38 -9.28 4.92
C GLU A 13 -8.82 -8.13 5.81
N ALA A 14 -7.86 -7.45 6.44
CA ALA A 14 -8.16 -6.29 7.28
C ALA A 14 -8.83 -5.18 6.46
N PHE A 15 -8.37 -4.97 5.24
CA PHE A 15 -8.96 -3.97 4.34
C PHE A 15 -10.37 -4.38 3.90
N ILE A 16 -10.57 -5.65 3.57
CA ILE A 16 -11.89 -6.16 3.18
C ILE A 16 -12.90 -5.99 4.32
N LYS A 17 -12.50 -6.30 5.54
CA LYS A 17 -13.37 -6.16 6.71
C LYS A 17 -13.77 -4.72 6.97
N GLN A 18 -12.94 -3.76 6.59
CA GLN A 18 -13.25 -2.34 6.69
C GLN A 18 -14.07 -1.83 5.50
N LYS A 19 -14.38 -2.69 4.55
CA LYS A 19 -15.12 -2.35 3.32
C LYS A 19 -14.39 -1.32 2.47
N LEU A 20 -13.08 -1.35 2.49
CA LEU A 20 -12.28 -0.57 1.56
C LEU A 20 -12.27 -1.26 0.21
N GLY A 21 -12.45 -0.50 -0.85
CA GLY A 21 -12.32 -1.03 -2.19
C GLY A 21 -10.88 -1.41 -2.49
N LEU A 22 -10.62 -2.69 -2.65
CA LEU A 22 -9.32 -3.19 -3.04
C LEU A 22 -9.26 -3.39 -4.53
N PHE A 23 -8.17 -2.95 -5.13
CA PHE A 23 -7.91 -3.15 -6.54
C PHE A 23 -6.62 -3.92 -6.70
N TYR A 24 -6.69 -5.05 -7.39
CA TYR A 24 -5.51 -5.76 -7.85
C TYR A 24 -5.28 -5.31 -9.29
N TYR A 25 -4.20 -4.58 -9.50
CA TYR A 25 -3.87 -4.12 -10.83
C TYR A 25 -2.78 -5.01 -11.42
N LYS A 26 -3.12 -5.74 -12.44
CA LYS A 26 -2.18 -6.58 -13.16
C LYS A 26 -2.30 -6.25 -14.63
N LYS A 27 -1.39 -5.45 -15.12
CA LYS A 27 -1.33 -5.11 -16.54
C LYS A 27 -0.29 -5.98 -17.20
N GLU A 28 -0.67 -6.59 -18.32
CA GLU A 28 0.26 -7.37 -19.12
C GLU A 28 1.42 -6.46 -19.56
N ASN A 29 2.64 -6.94 -19.39
CA ASN A 29 3.88 -6.21 -19.65
C ASN A 29 4.10 -4.99 -18.73
N SER A 30 3.44 -4.96 -17.59
CA SER A 30 3.62 -3.91 -16.61
C SER A 30 4.79 -4.21 -15.68
N THR A 31 5.53 -3.16 -15.29
CA THR A 31 6.56 -3.24 -14.27
C THR A 31 6.01 -2.94 -12.87
N LEU A 32 4.68 -2.81 -12.74
CA LEU A 32 4.03 -2.58 -11.46
C LEU A 32 4.06 -3.85 -10.62
N GLU A 33 4.74 -3.80 -9.48
CA GLU A 33 4.94 -4.94 -8.59
C GLU A 33 4.29 -4.74 -7.22
N GLU A 34 3.35 -3.81 -7.13
CA GLU A 34 2.67 -3.53 -5.86
C GLU A 34 1.67 -4.64 -5.53
N ASP A 35 1.51 -4.92 -4.24
CA ASP A 35 0.63 -5.98 -3.78
C ASP A 35 -0.83 -5.69 -4.11
N PHE A 36 -1.28 -4.45 -3.85
CA PHE A 36 -2.63 -4.03 -4.22
C PHE A 36 -2.75 -2.50 -4.09
N PHE A 37 -3.91 -1.97 -4.48
CA PHE A 37 -4.18 -0.54 -4.44
C PHE A 37 -5.46 -0.25 -3.66
N VAL A 38 -5.49 0.91 -3.02
CA VAL A 38 -6.68 1.45 -2.38
C VAL A 38 -6.91 2.85 -2.92
N ARG A 39 -8.16 3.21 -3.17
CA ARG A 39 -8.48 4.54 -3.67
C ARG A 39 -9.10 5.42 -2.58
N SER A 40 -8.55 6.61 -2.42
CA SER A 40 -9.21 7.71 -1.72
C SER A 40 -9.95 8.57 -2.76
N LYS A 41 -10.63 9.63 -2.33
CA LYS A 41 -11.29 10.53 -3.28
C LYS A 41 -10.31 11.26 -4.18
N SER A 42 -9.14 11.57 -3.66
CA SER A 42 -8.17 12.43 -4.34
C SER A 42 -7.02 11.68 -5.00
N GLU A 43 -6.76 10.43 -4.59
CA GLU A 43 -5.60 9.71 -5.10
C GLU A 43 -5.76 8.21 -5.05
N LEU A 44 -4.96 7.54 -5.86
CA LEU A 44 -4.81 6.10 -5.85
C LEU A 44 -3.57 5.77 -5.02
N LEU A 45 -3.74 4.91 -4.01
CA LEU A 45 -2.68 4.57 -3.07
C LEU A 45 -2.20 3.14 -3.29
N PRO A 46 -1.02 2.96 -3.86
CA PRO A 46 -0.41 1.62 -3.89
C PRO A 46 -0.04 1.18 -2.48
N VAL A 47 -0.28 -0.09 -2.19
CA VAL A 47 0.00 -0.69 -0.89
C VAL A 47 1.00 -1.81 -1.05
N GLU A 48 2.07 -1.75 -0.29
CA GLU A 48 3.10 -2.76 -0.26
C GLU A 48 3.18 -3.37 1.13
N VAL A 49 3.25 -4.70 1.19
CA VAL A 49 3.39 -5.42 2.45
C VAL A 49 4.77 -6.08 2.47
N LYS A 50 5.58 -5.74 3.45
CA LYS A 50 6.95 -6.26 3.57
C LYS A 50 7.07 -7.21 4.74
N SER A 51 7.79 -8.29 4.53
CA SER A 51 8.15 -9.22 5.61
C SER A 51 9.51 -8.89 6.24
N ASN A 52 10.18 -7.84 5.73
CA ASN A 52 11.47 -7.38 6.24
C ASN A 52 11.58 -5.86 6.06
N ASN A 53 12.71 -5.27 6.46
CA ASN A 53 12.94 -3.83 6.38
C ASN A 53 13.58 -3.38 5.06
N ALA A 54 13.44 -4.15 4.01
CA ALA A 54 14.00 -3.79 2.71
C ALA A 54 13.37 -2.51 2.15
N ARG A 55 14.15 -1.78 1.36
CA ARG A 55 13.68 -0.55 0.71
C ARG A 55 12.64 -0.86 -0.36
N SER A 56 11.68 0.04 -0.50
CA SER A 56 10.59 -0.08 -1.46
C SER A 56 10.93 0.64 -2.76
N LYS A 57 11.82 0.06 -3.55
CA LYS A 57 12.26 0.68 -4.81
C LYS A 57 11.12 0.80 -5.82
N SER A 58 10.30 -0.25 -5.95
CA SER A 58 9.17 -0.24 -6.88
C SER A 58 8.12 0.79 -6.49
N LEU A 59 7.83 0.90 -5.19
CA LEU A 59 6.88 1.88 -4.68
C LEU A 59 7.36 3.31 -4.93
N SER A 60 8.63 3.59 -4.65
CA SER A 60 9.23 4.91 -4.91
C SER A 60 9.20 5.25 -6.40
N SER A 61 9.52 4.30 -7.26
CA SER A 61 9.50 4.50 -8.70
C SER A 61 8.10 4.79 -9.22
N LEU A 62 7.10 4.10 -8.68
CA LEU A 62 5.71 4.28 -9.07
C LEU A 62 5.20 5.68 -8.70
N ILE A 63 5.52 6.15 -7.52
CA ILE A 63 5.13 7.47 -7.04
C ILE A 63 5.73 8.57 -7.90
N LYS A 64 6.96 8.38 -8.36
CA LYS A 64 7.66 9.37 -9.20
C LYS A 64 7.29 9.29 -10.68
N ASN A 65 6.53 8.29 -11.09
CA ASN A 65 6.23 8.07 -12.49
C ASN A 65 5.15 9.04 -12.98
N GLU A 66 5.50 9.87 -13.95
CA GLU A 66 4.61 10.87 -14.53
C GLU A 66 3.39 10.27 -15.22
N ASN A 67 3.47 9.02 -15.67
CA ASN A 67 2.36 8.34 -16.33
C ASN A 67 1.22 7.97 -15.37
N TYR A 68 1.46 8.07 -14.05
CA TYR A 68 0.49 7.75 -13.02
C TYR A 68 0.32 8.96 -12.10
N SER A 69 -0.21 10.04 -12.63
CA SER A 69 -0.30 11.33 -11.93
C SER A 69 -1.25 11.33 -10.73
N ASP A 70 -2.18 10.38 -10.65
CA ASP A 70 -3.06 10.23 -9.51
C ASP A 70 -2.43 9.42 -8.36
N ILE A 71 -1.23 8.87 -8.57
CA ILE A 71 -0.45 8.20 -7.53
C ILE A 71 0.56 9.20 -6.97
N LYS A 72 0.24 9.78 -5.82
CA LYS A 72 1.08 10.79 -5.18
C LYS A 72 1.80 10.26 -3.95
N ASN A 73 1.18 9.31 -3.27
CA ASN A 73 1.70 8.70 -2.05
C ASN A 73 1.47 7.20 -2.10
N GLY A 74 2.23 6.47 -1.29
CA GLY A 74 2.06 5.04 -1.13
C GLY A 74 1.94 4.67 0.34
N ILE A 75 1.50 3.45 0.59
CA ILE A 75 1.37 2.88 1.93
C ILE A 75 2.22 1.62 2.01
N LYS A 76 2.95 1.48 3.10
CA LYS A 76 3.82 0.35 3.32
C LYS A 76 3.56 -0.23 4.71
N PHE A 77 3.18 -1.50 4.77
CA PHE A 77 3.01 -2.22 6.02
C PHE A 77 4.20 -3.14 6.26
N GLY A 78 4.63 -3.23 7.47
CA GLY A 78 5.75 -4.07 7.81
C GLY A 78 6.10 -3.95 9.29
N ASP A 79 7.32 -4.33 9.62
CA ASP A 79 7.87 -4.17 10.97
C ASP A 79 8.43 -2.76 11.10
N PHE A 80 7.56 -1.78 11.03
CA PHE A 80 7.89 -0.36 11.03
C PHE A 80 7.12 0.38 12.10
N ASN A 81 7.64 1.53 12.49
CA ASN A 81 6.87 2.53 13.23
C ASN A 81 6.01 3.33 12.25
N VAL A 82 4.98 3.98 12.77
CA VAL A 82 4.19 4.91 11.98
C VAL A 82 5.06 6.08 11.53
N GLY A 83 5.06 6.36 10.25
CA GLY A 83 5.87 7.44 9.68
C GLY A 83 5.46 7.85 8.28
N TYR A 84 6.08 8.91 7.80
CA TYR A 84 5.86 9.40 6.44
C TYR A 84 7.16 10.00 5.92
N VAL A 85 7.78 9.33 4.97
CA VAL A 85 9.06 9.75 4.37
C VAL A 85 9.01 9.49 2.88
N ASN A 86 9.44 10.47 2.09
CA ASN A 86 9.51 10.36 0.63
C ASN A 86 8.20 9.92 -0.01
N ASN A 87 7.09 10.48 0.47
CA ASN A 87 5.73 10.19 -0.01
C ASN A 87 5.25 8.77 0.28
N ILE A 88 5.87 8.11 1.25
CA ILE A 88 5.46 6.77 1.67
C ILE A 88 5.06 6.80 3.14
N TYR A 89 3.80 6.42 3.41
CA TYR A 89 3.31 6.22 4.77
C TYR A 89 3.69 4.81 5.22
N THR A 90 4.36 4.69 6.35
CA THR A 90 4.73 3.40 6.93
C THR A 90 3.87 3.10 8.14
N PHE A 91 3.46 1.85 8.28
CA PHE A 91 2.64 1.40 9.40
C PHE A 91 3.05 0.00 9.85
N PRO A 92 2.97 -0.29 11.15
CA PRO A 92 3.02 -1.68 11.61
C PRO A 92 1.83 -2.47 11.06
N TYR A 93 1.96 -3.77 10.96
CA TYR A 93 0.91 -4.65 10.40
C TYR A 93 -0.44 -4.45 11.06
N PHE A 94 -0.48 -4.33 12.40
CA PHE A 94 -1.76 -4.23 13.11
C PHE A 94 -2.54 -2.95 12.77
N CYS A 95 -1.87 -1.94 12.25
CA CYS A 95 -2.55 -0.71 11.81
C CYS A 95 -3.42 -0.92 10.58
N ALA A 96 -3.28 -2.05 9.89
CA ALA A 96 -4.13 -2.37 8.75
C ALA A 96 -5.63 -2.36 9.12
N PHE A 97 -5.97 -2.70 10.35
CA PHE A 97 -7.35 -2.68 10.82
C PHE A 97 -7.93 -1.28 10.98
N MET A 98 -7.10 -0.25 11.01
CA MET A 98 -7.50 1.14 11.22
C MET A 98 -7.28 2.02 9.98
N ILE A 99 -6.87 1.41 8.88
CA ILE A 99 -6.44 2.18 7.70
C ILE A 99 -7.58 2.98 7.06
N LYS A 100 -8.82 2.53 7.20
CA LYS A 100 -9.98 3.23 6.64
C LYS A 100 -10.10 4.65 7.18
N ALA A 101 -9.91 4.82 8.48
CA ALA A 101 -9.96 6.14 9.11
C ALA A 101 -8.84 7.04 8.56
N PHE A 102 -7.65 6.47 8.36
CA PHE A 102 -6.53 7.19 7.78
C PHE A 102 -6.82 7.64 6.34
N VAL A 103 -7.32 6.72 5.51
CA VAL A 103 -7.62 7.01 4.10
C VAL A 103 -8.68 8.13 4.00
N LYS A 104 -9.68 8.11 4.88
CA LYS A 104 -10.70 9.17 4.93
C LYS A 104 -10.11 10.53 5.26
N LYS A 105 -9.08 10.58 6.09
CA LYS A 105 -8.40 11.85 6.43
C LYS A 105 -7.63 12.45 5.27
N LEU A 106 -7.27 11.66 4.28
CA LEU A 106 -6.60 12.15 3.08
C LEU A 106 -7.56 12.86 2.12
N ASP A 107 -8.84 12.65 2.31
CA ASP A 107 -9.89 13.31 1.52
C ASP A 107 -10.20 14.73 2.11
#